data_a3793cb067f7c000f33a0be71d1d388b
#
_entry.id   a3793cb067f7c000f33a0be71d1d388b
#
_cell.length_a   1.000
_cell.length_b   1.000
_cell.length_c   1.000
_cell.angle_alpha   90.00
_cell.angle_beta   90.00
_cell.angle_gamma   90.00
#
_symmetry.space_group_name_H-M   'P 1'
#
loop_
_entity.id
_entity.type
_entity.pdbx_description
1 polymer ?
#
loop_
_entity_poly.entity_id
_entity_poly.type
_entity_poly.pdbx_seq_one_letter_code
_entity_poly.pdbx_strand_id
1 'polypeptide(L)'
;MKPPIIHILPRKKSIQLVTKTDGSVTGFATATFASGEEYTNPYTRYYYILLVRRGAITLSCKLYSYKSIVAGTMTFIPKGSSYTFTVTEASEVLFFAFTTTIIRTDDDMLRYFCSQAAKRCYTFTTLPLCDAMADFAAMITRQLQERKMKNSDVAQLWNSYFFHIMQSYYRKDEVAAFVRPIISGAVDFEAFVENNYLEADGNVAQLAALSGMSYDAFQDKFVRHYGTTAKQWLDERMREQLLTLAATPHMTPQQMAAAIHYTPQKLNKLCQRYWNIPPGELIRRCSKSEYPTL
;
A
#
# COMPACT_ATOMS: atom_id res chain seq x y z
N MET A 1 7.31 -1.21 21.74
CA MET A 1 6.65 -0.60 20.57
C MET A 1 5.41 -1.43 20.26
N LYS A 2 4.22 -0.82 20.16
CA LYS A 2 3.04 -1.54 19.67
C LYS A 2 3.23 -1.84 18.18
N PRO A 3 2.96 -3.06 17.69
CA PRO A 3 3.05 -3.36 16.25
C PRO A 3 2.12 -2.42 15.47
N PRO A 4 2.52 -1.98 14.27
CA PRO A 4 1.68 -1.12 13.46
C PRO A 4 0.36 -1.82 13.12
N ILE A 5 -0.75 -1.14 13.36
CA ILE A 5 -2.09 -1.61 13.00
C ILE A 5 -2.26 -1.34 11.49
N ILE A 6 -2.47 -2.40 10.73
CA ILE A 6 -2.73 -2.27 9.29
C ILE A 6 -4.23 -2.20 9.07
N HIS A 7 -4.67 -1.09 8.49
CA HIS A 7 -6.05 -0.88 8.08
C HIS A 7 -6.34 -1.50 6.70
N ILE A 8 -6.19 -2.82 6.57
CA ILE A 8 -6.64 -3.57 5.38
C ILE A 8 -8.04 -4.13 5.58
N LEU A 9 -8.45 -4.23 6.83
CA LEU A 9 -9.67 -4.89 7.24
C LEU A 9 -10.61 -3.88 7.88
N PRO A 10 -11.94 -4.11 7.82
CA PRO A 10 -12.91 -3.31 8.54
C PRO A 10 -12.47 -3.09 9.98
N ARG A 11 -12.74 -1.93 10.56
CA ARG A 11 -12.21 -1.36 11.82
C ARG A 11 -12.02 -2.29 13.04
N LYS A 12 -12.42 -3.56 12.96
CA LYS A 12 -12.33 -4.56 14.04
C LYS A 12 -11.37 -5.73 13.76
N LYS A 13 -10.75 -5.79 12.57
CA LYS A 13 -9.88 -6.90 12.18
C LYS A 13 -8.49 -6.35 11.85
N SER A 14 -7.45 -6.80 12.53
CA SER A 14 -6.06 -6.38 12.32
C SER A 14 -5.20 -7.56 11.93
N ILE A 15 -4.30 -7.37 10.96
CA ILE A 15 -3.22 -8.30 10.70
C ILE A 15 -2.13 -8.05 11.74
N GLN A 16 -1.75 -9.09 12.48
CA GLN A 16 -0.57 -9.04 13.32
C GLN A 16 0.66 -9.17 12.41
N LEU A 17 1.39 -8.08 12.26
CA LEU A 17 2.66 -8.08 11.55
C LEU A 17 3.79 -8.38 12.49
N VAL A 18 4.73 -9.11 11.95
CA VAL A 18 6.00 -9.38 12.57
C VAL A 18 7.07 -8.60 11.83
N THR A 19 7.80 -7.75 12.55
CA THR A 19 8.97 -7.03 12.03
C THR A 19 10.22 -7.79 12.45
N LYS A 20 11.06 -8.12 11.48
CA LYS A 20 12.37 -8.73 11.71
C LYS A 20 13.40 -7.69 12.13
N THR A 21 14.57 -8.17 12.58
CA THR A 21 15.74 -7.34 12.90
C THR A 21 16.28 -6.55 11.72
N ASP A 22 16.06 -7.03 10.48
CA ASP A 22 16.43 -6.35 9.23
C ASP A 22 15.37 -5.34 8.75
N GLY A 23 14.33 -5.08 9.55
CA GLY A 23 13.23 -4.18 9.20
C GLY A 23 12.18 -4.79 8.26
N SER A 24 12.37 -6.04 7.79
CA SER A 24 11.36 -6.70 6.95
C SER A 24 10.12 -7.09 7.77
N VAL A 25 8.97 -7.08 7.11
CA VAL A 25 7.67 -7.35 7.73
C VAL A 25 6.99 -8.51 7.02
N THR A 26 6.40 -9.41 7.79
CA THR A 26 5.54 -10.48 7.29
C THR A 26 4.36 -10.71 8.23
N GLY A 27 3.24 -11.17 7.69
CA GLY A 27 2.07 -11.49 8.53
C GLY A 27 0.92 -12.10 7.73
N PHE A 28 0.10 -12.83 8.45
CA PHE A 28 -1.11 -13.45 7.93
C PHE A 28 -2.32 -13.02 8.74
N ALA A 29 -3.46 -12.87 8.09
CA ALA A 29 -4.75 -12.66 8.74
C ALA A 29 -5.86 -13.36 7.97
N THR A 30 -6.86 -13.84 8.68
CA THR A 30 -8.09 -14.35 8.08
C THR A 30 -9.26 -13.43 8.38
N ALA A 31 -10.15 -13.27 7.41
CA ALA A 31 -11.37 -12.50 7.57
C ALA A 31 -12.53 -13.17 6.84
N THR A 32 -13.71 -13.04 7.43
CA THR A 32 -14.99 -13.39 6.82
C THR A 32 -15.77 -12.12 6.52
N PHE A 33 -16.41 -12.08 5.39
CA PHE A 33 -17.17 -10.94 4.90
C PHE A 33 -18.58 -11.40 4.48
N ALA A 34 -19.58 -10.57 4.76
CA ALA A 34 -20.92 -10.78 4.23
C ALA A 34 -21.02 -10.27 2.78
N SER A 35 -21.96 -10.82 2.00
CA SER A 35 -22.24 -10.31 0.67
C SER A 35 -22.69 -8.85 0.74
N GLY A 36 -22.24 -8.04 -0.19
CA GLY A 36 -22.51 -6.59 -0.26
C GLY A 36 -21.57 -5.72 0.57
N GLU A 37 -20.68 -6.29 1.39
CA GLU A 37 -19.68 -5.47 2.08
C GLU A 37 -18.68 -4.88 1.07
N GLU A 38 -18.34 -3.61 1.27
CA GLU A 38 -17.33 -2.89 0.50
C GLU A 38 -16.21 -2.40 1.41
N TYR A 39 -15.00 -2.52 0.93
CA TYR A 39 -13.82 -2.07 1.64
C TYR A 39 -12.86 -1.35 0.70
N THR A 40 -12.48 -0.13 1.07
CA THR A 40 -11.48 0.67 0.35
C THR A 40 -10.24 0.85 1.20
N ASN A 41 -9.09 0.54 0.60
CA ASN A 41 -7.79 0.90 1.14
C ASN A 41 -7.16 1.94 0.21
N PRO A 42 -7.00 3.18 0.66
CA PRO A 42 -6.45 4.25 -0.17
C PRO A 42 -4.97 4.04 -0.49
N TYR A 43 -4.26 3.27 0.33
CA TYR A 43 -2.82 3.04 0.14
C TYR A 43 -2.33 1.77 0.83
N THR A 44 -1.68 0.88 0.07
CA THR A 44 -1.06 -0.35 0.60
C THR A 44 0.39 -0.11 1.02
N ARG A 45 0.69 -0.25 2.31
CA ARG A 45 2.07 -0.12 2.83
C ARG A 45 2.95 -1.33 2.52
N TYR A 46 2.34 -2.48 2.24
CA TYR A 46 2.99 -3.76 2.01
C TYR A 46 2.48 -4.39 0.72
N TYR A 47 3.17 -5.40 0.24
CA TYR A 47 2.62 -6.31 -0.75
C TYR A 47 1.62 -7.23 -0.07
N TYR A 48 0.53 -7.54 -0.76
CA TYR A 48 -0.48 -8.46 -0.28
C TYR A 48 -0.77 -9.55 -1.29
N ILE A 49 -0.96 -10.77 -0.77
CA ILE A 49 -1.58 -11.84 -1.51
C ILE A 49 -2.89 -12.17 -0.80
N LEU A 50 -3.98 -12.15 -1.54
CA LEU A 50 -5.31 -12.53 -1.09
C LEU A 50 -5.59 -13.93 -1.62
N LEU A 51 -5.88 -14.87 -0.72
CA LEU A 51 -6.32 -16.21 -1.06
C LEU A 51 -7.79 -16.31 -0.70
N VAL A 52 -8.67 -16.42 -1.71
CA VAL A 52 -10.12 -16.54 -1.51
C VAL A 52 -10.45 -18.02 -1.31
N ARG A 53 -10.79 -18.38 -0.07
CA ARG A 53 -11.10 -19.77 0.29
C ARG A 53 -12.54 -20.14 0.04
N ARG A 54 -13.46 -19.20 0.21
CA ARG A 54 -14.90 -19.34 -0.06
C ARG A 54 -15.46 -18.04 -0.61
N GLY A 55 -16.56 -18.12 -1.38
CA GLY A 55 -17.26 -16.97 -1.92
C GLY A 55 -16.53 -16.31 -3.08
N ALA A 56 -16.86 -15.06 -3.33
CA ALA A 56 -16.29 -14.26 -4.40
C ALA A 56 -16.20 -12.79 -4.01
N ILE A 57 -15.15 -12.13 -4.48
CA ILE A 57 -14.94 -10.69 -4.33
C ILE A 57 -14.63 -10.07 -5.68
N THR A 58 -14.98 -8.80 -5.85
CA THR A 58 -14.58 -8.00 -7.00
C THR A 58 -13.56 -6.97 -6.55
N LEU A 59 -12.42 -6.94 -7.21
CA LEU A 59 -11.31 -6.03 -6.90
C LEU A 59 -11.19 -4.96 -7.98
N SER A 60 -11.08 -3.71 -7.54
CA SER A 60 -10.82 -2.55 -8.41
C SER A 60 -9.65 -1.74 -7.87
N CYS A 61 -8.78 -1.29 -8.77
CA CYS A 61 -7.74 -0.30 -8.47
C CYS A 61 -7.54 0.59 -9.71
N LYS A 62 -6.64 1.59 -9.64
CA LYS A 62 -6.37 2.49 -10.76
C LYS A 62 -5.95 1.76 -12.05
N LEU A 63 -5.25 0.62 -11.92
CA LEU A 63 -4.73 -0.16 -13.06
C LEU A 63 -5.76 -1.09 -13.69
N TYR A 64 -6.80 -1.50 -12.94
CA TYR A 64 -7.86 -2.40 -13.41
C TYR A 64 -9.13 -2.20 -12.60
N SER A 65 -10.25 -2.42 -13.25
CA SER A 65 -11.58 -2.26 -12.65
C SER A 65 -12.34 -3.58 -12.66
N TYR A 66 -13.08 -3.85 -11.58
CA TYR A 66 -14.04 -4.95 -11.46
C TYR A 66 -13.49 -6.33 -11.81
N LYS A 67 -12.29 -6.67 -11.31
CA LYS A 67 -11.73 -8.01 -11.48
C LYS A 67 -12.31 -8.96 -10.45
N SER A 68 -13.02 -9.97 -10.92
CA SER A 68 -13.60 -11.02 -10.07
C SER A 68 -12.51 -11.98 -9.60
N ILE A 69 -12.54 -12.31 -8.30
CA ILE A 69 -11.66 -13.27 -7.65
C ILE A 69 -12.58 -14.23 -6.90
N VAL A 70 -12.57 -15.47 -7.33
CA VAL A 70 -13.49 -16.50 -6.83
C VAL A 70 -12.80 -17.48 -5.89
N ALA A 71 -13.58 -18.25 -5.16
CA ALA A 71 -13.08 -19.32 -4.30
C ALA A 71 -12.08 -20.22 -5.02
N GLY A 72 -11.05 -20.65 -4.32
CA GLY A 72 -9.97 -21.47 -4.88
C GLY A 72 -8.96 -20.70 -5.73
N THR A 73 -8.95 -19.35 -5.66
CA THR A 73 -7.95 -18.53 -6.37
C THR A 73 -7.24 -17.58 -5.43
N MET A 74 -6.05 -17.12 -5.85
CA MET A 74 -5.31 -16.07 -5.18
C MET A 74 -4.97 -14.94 -6.13
N THR A 75 -4.81 -13.73 -5.60
CA THR A 75 -4.39 -12.55 -6.34
C THR A 75 -3.36 -11.75 -5.59
N PHE A 76 -2.59 -10.96 -6.33
CA PHE A 76 -1.51 -10.13 -5.81
C PHE A 76 -1.93 -8.66 -5.85
N ILE A 77 -1.74 -7.94 -4.72
CA ILE A 77 -1.93 -6.49 -4.64
C ILE A 77 -0.57 -5.85 -4.38
N PRO A 78 -0.09 -4.99 -5.29
CA PRO A 78 1.21 -4.35 -5.14
C PRO A 78 1.22 -3.32 -4.00
N LYS A 79 2.38 -3.16 -3.38
CA LYS A 79 2.67 -2.06 -2.45
C LYS A 79 2.48 -0.73 -3.17
N GLY A 80 1.96 0.28 -2.47
CA GLY A 80 1.76 1.62 -3.00
C GLY A 80 0.52 1.76 -3.90
N SER A 81 -0.37 0.77 -3.92
CA SER A 81 -1.62 0.85 -4.67
C SER A 81 -2.80 1.21 -3.77
N SER A 82 -3.77 1.94 -4.33
CA SER A 82 -5.11 2.04 -3.75
C SER A 82 -5.99 0.95 -4.36
N TYR A 83 -6.88 0.38 -3.56
CA TYR A 83 -7.84 -0.58 -4.08
C TYR A 83 -9.16 -0.55 -3.31
N THR A 84 -10.21 -0.92 -4.00
CA THR A 84 -11.52 -1.23 -3.42
C THR A 84 -11.86 -2.66 -3.75
N PHE A 85 -12.31 -3.43 -2.76
CA PHE A 85 -12.94 -4.70 -3.03
C PHE A 85 -14.39 -4.71 -2.53
N THR A 86 -15.25 -5.30 -3.33
CA THR A 86 -16.68 -5.49 -3.04
C THR A 86 -16.93 -6.98 -2.93
N VAL A 87 -17.61 -7.40 -1.88
CA VAL A 87 -17.92 -8.81 -1.63
C VAL A 87 -19.19 -9.18 -2.40
N THR A 88 -19.04 -9.95 -3.47
CA THR A 88 -20.18 -10.40 -4.31
C THR A 88 -20.90 -11.61 -3.73
N GLU A 89 -20.15 -12.48 -3.04
CA GLU A 89 -20.69 -13.62 -2.29
C GLU A 89 -20.02 -13.68 -0.92
N ALA A 90 -20.75 -14.15 0.10
CA ALA A 90 -20.19 -14.28 1.45
C ALA A 90 -18.85 -15.03 1.42
N SER A 91 -17.77 -14.37 1.85
CA SER A 91 -16.42 -14.79 1.52
C SER A 91 -15.57 -15.03 2.77
N GLU A 92 -14.66 -16.00 2.65
CA GLU A 92 -13.57 -16.24 3.59
C GLU A 92 -12.24 -16.02 2.85
N VAL A 93 -11.45 -15.04 3.32
CA VAL A 93 -10.20 -14.62 2.68
C VAL A 93 -9.04 -14.72 3.67
N LEU A 94 -7.97 -15.35 3.24
CA LEU A 94 -6.67 -15.31 3.92
C LEU A 94 -5.83 -14.22 3.27
N PHE A 95 -5.36 -13.29 4.07
CA PHE A 95 -4.46 -12.21 3.69
C PHE A 95 -3.03 -12.57 4.08
N PHE A 96 -2.11 -12.43 3.16
CA PHE A 96 -0.68 -12.53 3.40
C PHE A 96 -0.03 -11.19 3.05
N ALA A 97 0.55 -10.51 4.04
CA ALA A 97 1.26 -9.25 3.91
C ALA A 97 2.77 -9.44 4.05
N PHE A 98 3.58 -8.78 3.22
CA PHE A 98 5.04 -8.87 3.30
C PHE A 98 5.76 -7.69 2.63
N THR A 99 7.07 -7.58 2.89
CA THR A 99 7.99 -6.66 2.22
C THR A 99 8.86 -7.39 1.19
N THR A 100 9.47 -6.66 0.27
CA THR A 100 10.32 -7.22 -0.82
C THR A 100 11.53 -8.03 -0.36
N THR A 101 12.04 -7.76 0.82
CA THR A 101 13.22 -8.46 1.37
C THR A 101 13.01 -9.96 1.60
N ILE A 102 11.75 -10.40 1.52
CA ILE A 102 11.37 -11.80 1.75
C ILE A 102 11.50 -12.67 0.49
N ILE A 103 11.51 -12.06 -0.70
CA ILE A 103 11.62 -12.77 -1.99
C ILE A 103 13.10 -13.03 -2.36
N ARG A 104 14.00 -13.03 -1.40
CA ARG A 104 15.36 -13.53 -1.58
C ARG A 104 15.36 -15.05 -1.71
N THR A 105 14.87 -15.51 -2.85
CA THR A 105 15.00 -16.87 -3.26
C THR A 105 15.80 -16.85 -4.55
N ASP A 106 16.87 -17.61 -4.57
CA ASP A 106 17.68 -17.96 -5.73
C ASP A 106 17.90 -16.83 -6.78
N ASP A 107 19.13 -16.34 -6.90
CA ASP A 107 19.50 -15.26 -7.84
C ASP A 107 19.08 -15.56 -9.29
N ASP A 108 19.03 -16.83 -9.70
CA ASP A 108 18.63 -17.24 -11.05
C ASP A 108 17.14 -17.05 -11.29
N MET A 109 16.30 -17.24 -10.26
CA MET A 109 14.86 -17.02 -10.37
C MET A 109 14.55 -15.53 -10.42
N LEU A 110 15.23 -14.71 -9.63
CA LEU A 110 15.12 -13.24 -9.69
C LEU A 110 15.56 -12.71 -11.06
N ARG A 111 16.68 -13.18 -11.60
CA ARG A 111 17.15 -12.83 -12.96
C ARG A 111 16.14 -13.23 -14.03
N TYR A 112 15.58 -14.44 -13.93
CA TYR A 112 14.53 -14.88 -14.83
C TYR A 112 13.32 -13.96 -14.78
N PHE A 113 12.82 -13.62 -13.60
CA PHE A 113 11.69 -12.72 -13.42
C PHE A 113 11.99 -11.31 -13.95
N CYS A 114 13.17 -10.77 -13.68
CA CYS A 114 13.60 -9.48 -14.22
C CYS A 114 13.65 -9.49 -15.75
N SER A 115 14.14 -10.56 -16.36
CA SER A 115 14.20 -10.70 -17.82
C SER A 115 12.81 -10.79 -18.47
N GLN A 116 11.84 -11.40 -17.79
CA GLN A 116 10.47 -11.47 -18.26
C GLN A 116 9.69 -10.17 -18.00
N ALA A 117 9.97 -9.48 -16.89
CA ALA A 117 9.31 -8.22 -16.53
C ALA A 117 9.59 -7.11 -17.56
N ALA A 118 10.78 -7.09 -18.16
CA ALA A 118 11.14 -6.09 -19.18
C ALA A 118 10.36 -6.22 -20.50
N LYS A 119 9.71 -7.36 -20.76
CA LYS A 119 9.16 -7.70 -22.08
C LYS A 119 7.65 -7.46 -22.26
N ARG A 120 6.87 -7.22 -21.21
CA ARG A 120 5.38 -7.13 -21.31
C ARG A 120 4.78 -6.13 -20.35
N CYS A 121 3.65 -5.50 -20.70
CA CYS A 121 2.84 -4.71 -19.78
C CYS A 121 2.21 -5.57 -18.67
N TYR A 122 2.01 -5.01 -17.47
CA TYR A 122 1.33 -5.72 -16.38
C TYR A 122 -0.11 -6.00 -16.77
N THR A 123 -0.53 -7.23 -16.59
CA THR A 123 -1.93 -7.65 -16.67
C THR A 123 -2.33 -8.23 -15.32
N PHE A 124 -3.53 -7.89 -14.86
CA PHE A 124 -4.10 -8.50 -13.66
C PHE A 124 -4.13 -10.03 -13.81
N THR A 125 -3.56 -10.72 -12.84
CA THR A 125 -3.45 -12.18 -12.86
C THR A 125 -3.97 -12.75 -11.55
N THR A 126 -4.83 -13.76 -11.66
CA THR A 126 -5.18 -14.67 -10.57
C THR A 126 -4.53 -16.02 -10.82
N LEU A 127 -4.13 -16.69 -9.74
CA LEU A 127 -3.67 -18.08 -9.82
C LEU A 127 -4.64 -18.99 -9.08
N PRO A 128 -4.96 -20.17 -9.62
CA PRO A 128 -5.71 -21.18 -8.89
C PRO A 128 -4.89 -21.67 -7.69
N LEU A 129 -5.55 -21.98 -6.58
CA LEU A 129 -4.89 -22.66 -5.47
C LEU A 129 -4.68 -24.13 -5.85
N CYS A 130 -3.43 -24.57 -5.98
CA CYS A 130 -3.13 -26.00 -6.05
C CYS A 130 -3.43 -26.66 -4.68
N ASP A 131 -3.56 -27.98 -4.62
CA ASP A 131 -3.91 -28.71 -3.40
C ASP A 131 -2.99 -28.33 -2.23
N ALA A 132 -1.68 -28.28 -2.45
CA ALA A 132 -0.71 -27.88 -1.43
C ALA A 132 -0.92 -26.46 -0.91
N MET A 133 -1.33 -25.51 -1.78
CA MET A 133 -1.61 -24.13 -1.40
C MET A 133 -2.97 -24.03 -0.67
N ALA A 134 -3.96 -24.80 -1.07
CA ALA A 134 -5.25 -24.88 -0.40
C ALA A 134 -5.13 -25.45 1.02
N ASP A 135 -4.35 -26.54 1.19
CA ASP A 135 -4.05 -27.14 2.49
C ASP A 135 -3.26 -26.18 3.39
N PHE A 136 -2.27 -25.49 2.83
CA PHE A 136 -1.54 -24.45 3.53
C PHE A 136 -2.47 -23.35 4.02
N ALA A 137 -3.34 -22.81 3.15
CA ALA A 137 -4.29 -21.77 3.53
C ALA A 137 -5.28 -22.24 4.60
N ALA A 138 -5.73 -23.50 4.54
CA ALA A 138 -6.61 -24.10 5.54
C ALA A 138 -5.92 -24.24 6.90
N MET A 139 -4.68 -24.73 6.91
CA MET A 139 -3.86 -24.86 8.12
C MET A 139 -3.64 -23.51 8.80
N ILE A 140 -3.20 -22.50 8.03
CA ILE A 140 -2.95 -21.16 8.56
C ILE A 140 -4.23 -20.54 9.14
N THR A 141 -5.34 -20.61 8.40
CA THR A 141 -6.63 -20.08 8.86
C THR A 141 -7.05 -20.70 10.19
N ARG A 142 -6.96 -22.02 10.33
CA ARG A 142 -7.28 -22.73 11.58
C ARG A 142 -6.40 -22.27 12.73
N GLN A 143 -5.09 -22.18 12.52
CA GLN A 143 -4.16 -21.75 13.57
C GLN A 143 -4.37 -20.30 14.00
N LEU A 144 -4.72 -19.40 13.07
CA LEU A 144 -5.07 -18.01 13.37
C LEU A 144 -6.38 -17.91 14.17
N GLN A 145 -7.38 -18.74 13.85
CA GLN A 145 -8.67 -18.78 14.56
C GLN A 145 -8.53 -19.32 15.97
N GLU A 146 -7.70 -20.33 16.17
CA GLU A 146 -7.44 -20.94 17.49
C GLU A 146 -6.58 -20.05 18.39
N ARG A 147 -6.09 -18.92 17.92
CA ARG A 147 -5.22 -17.96 18.65
C ARG A 147 -3.97 -18.61 19.28
N LYS A 148 -3.51 -19.73 18.76
CA LYS A 148 -2.36 -20.47 19.30
C LYS A 148 -1.01 -19.87 18.89
N MET A 149 -1.03 -18.86 18.00
CA MET A 149 0.19 -18.31 17.49
C MET A 149 0.48 -16.92 18.04
N LYS A 150 1.58 -16.86 18.76
CA LYS A 150 2.17 -15.60 19.25
C LYS A 150 3.61 -15.39 18.76
N ASN A 151 4.17 -16.31 17.96
CA ASN A 151 5.60 -16.31 17.68
C ASN A 151 5.93 -15.81 16.28
N SER A 152 6.82 -14.81 16.24
CA SER A 152 7.39 -14.22 15.01
C SER A 152 8.03 -15.24 14.07
N ASP A 153 8.66 -16.26 14.64
CA ASP A 153 9.45 -17.23 13.89
C ASP A 153 8.56 -18.13 13.02
N VAL A 154 7.34 -18.42 13.48
CA VAL A 154 6.40 -19.22 12.71
C VAL A 154 5.84 -18.46 11.51
N ALA A 155 5.61 -17.15 11.62
CA ALA A 155 5.20 -16.34 10.47
C ALA A 155 6.28 -16.35 9.37
N GLN A 156 7.56 -16.44 9.74
CA GLN A 156 8.67 -16.57 8.78
C GLN A 156 8.70 -17.95 8.12
N LEU A 157 8.49 -19.01 8.88
CA LEU A 157 8.39 -20.37 8.34
C LEU A 157 7.24 -20.48 7.35
N TRP A 158 6.08 -19.89 7.65
CA TRP A 158 4.95 -19.88 6.74
C TRP A 158 5.21 -19.06 5.48
N ASN A 159 5.88 -17.94 5.62
CA ASN A 159 6.30 -17.15 4.47
C ASN A 159 7.24 -17.95 3.55
N SER A 160 8.27 -18.58 4.12
CA SER A 160 9.19 -19.43 3.36
C SER A 160 8.47 -20.62 2.71
N TYR A 161 7.56 -21.25 3.43
CA TYR A 161 6.78 -22.38 2.92
C TYR A 161 5.81 -21.96 1.80
N PHE A 162 5.16 -20.80 1.94
CA PHE A 162 4.32 -20.22 0.86
C PHE A 162 5.11 -20.10 -0.45
N PHE A 163 6.28 -19.45 -0.40
CA PHE A 163 7.10 -19.30 -1.60
C PHE A 163 7.69 -20.62 -2.09
N HIS A 164 7.97 -21.55 -1.22
CA HIS A 164 8.38 -22.91 -1.62
C HIS A 164 7.26 -23.63 -2.40
N ILE A 165 6.01 -23.54 -1.95
CA ILE A 165 4.86 -24.07 -2.71
C ILE A 165 4.75 -23.36 -4.07
N MET A 166 4.87 -22.03 -4.10
CA MET A 166 4.85 -21.27 -5.35
C MET A 166 5.90 -21.76 -6.36
N GLN A 167 7.11 -22.06 -5.89
CA GLN A 167 8.20 -22.54 -6.75
C GLN A 167 8.03 -23.99 -7.20
N SER A 168 7.44 -24.83 -6.37
CA SER A 168 7.37 -26.27 -6.59
C SER A 168 6.15 -26.71 -7.39
N TYR A 169 5.02 -25.99 -7.27
CA TYR A 169 3.73 -26.41 -7.82
C TYR A 169 3.21 -25.52 -8.94
N TYR A 170 3.76 -24.32 -9.12
CA TYR A 170 3.35 -23.42 -10.21
C TYR A 170 4.44 -23.31 -11.26
N ARG A 171 4.03 -23.05 -12.50
CA ARG A 171 4.97 -22.85 -13.61
C ARG A 171 5.72 -21.53 -13.41
N LYS A 172 6.98 -21.49 -13.84
CA LYS A 172 7.84 -20.29 -13.70
C LYS A 172 7.24 -19.05 -14.36
N ASP A 173 6.56 -19.21 -15.51
CA ASP A 173 5.90 -18.12 -16.22
C ASP A 173 4.66 -17.60 -15.47
N GLU A 174 3.88 -18.48 -14.82
CA GLU A 174 2.73 -18.12 -13.97
C GLU A 174 3.20 -17.34 -12.74
N VAL A 175 4.21 -17.84 -12.04
CA VAL A 175 4.78 -17.15 -10.87
C VAL A 175 5.36 -15.80 -11.30
N ALA A 176 6.10 -15.72 -12.42
CA ALA A 176 6.65 -14.48 -12.94
C ALA A 176 5.55 -13.44 -13.27
N ALA A 177 4.47 -13.86 -13.89
CA ALA A 177 3.33 -12.99 -14.18
C ALA A 177 2.65 -12.50 -12.89
N PHE A 178 2.49 -13.39 -11.90
CA PHE A 178 1.83 -13.12 -10.65
C PHE A 178 2.61 -12.12 -9.76
N VAL A 179 3.92 -12.32 -9.61
CA VAL A 179 4.78 -11.44 -8.79
C VAL A 179 5.38 -10.27 -9.57
N ARG A 180 5.05 -10.12 -10.83
CA ARG A 180 5.58 -9.08 -11.71
C ARG A 180 5.50 -7.67 -11.15
N PRO A 181 4.42 -7.23 -10.45
CA PRO A 181 4.36 -5.90 -9.86
C PRO A 181 5.49 -5.59 -8.88
N ILE A 182 6.07 -6.63 -8.25
CA ILE A 182 7.24 -6.46 -7.37
C ILE A 182 8.49 -6.10 -8.19
N ILE A 183 8.65 -6.77 -9.34
CA ILE A 183 9.89 -6.73 -10.14
C ILE A 183 9.91 -5.54 -11.09
N SER A 184 8.76 -5.21 -11.70
CA SER A 184 8.66 -4.14 -12.70
C SER A 184 8.66 -2.73 -12.11
N GLY A 185 8.62 -2.60 -10.78
CA GLY A 185 8.40 -1.30 -10.13
C GLY A 185 7.11 -0.62 -10.59
N ALA A 186 6.15 -1.40 -11.10
CA ALA A 186 4.81 -0.98 -11.49
C ALA A 186 3.92 -0.68 -10.26
N VAL A 187 4.55 -0.21 -9.19
CA VAL A 187 3.86 0.57 -8.17
C VAL A 187 3.36 1.79 -8.91
N ASP A 188 2.10 2.12 -8.76
CA ASP A 188 1.60 3.40 -9.18
C ASP A 188 2.40 4.48 -8.42
N PHE A 189 3.45 4.98 -9.06
CA PHE A 189 4.39 5.91 -8.46
C PHE A 189 3.69 7.20 -8.04
N GLU A 190 2.68 7.57 -8.78
CA GLU A 190 1.82 8.70 -8.48
C GLU A 190 1.02 8.44 -7.19
N ALA A 191 0.35 7.28 -7.07
CA ALA A 191 -0.37 6.92 -5.86
C ALA A 191 0.57 6.80 -4.65
N PHE A 192 1.79 6.29 -4.84
CA PHE A 192 2.81 6.29 -3.79
C PHE A 192 3.12 7.71 -3.32
N VAL A 193 3.43 8.63 -4.25
CA VAL A 193 3.79 10.01 -3.93
C VAL A 193 2.63 10.71 -3.25
N GLU A 194 1.41 10.65 -3.83
CA GLU A 194 0.20 11.28 -3.29
C GLU A 194 -0.17 10.80 -1.87
N ASN A 195 0.10 9.55 -1.54
CA ASN A 195 -0.27 9.00 -0.23
C ASN A 195 0.82 9.14 0.84
N ASN A 196 2.07 9.50 0.46
CA ASN A 196 3.18 9.58 1.40
C ASN A 196 3.81 10.96 1.53
N TYR A 197 3.42 11.93 0.72
CA TYR A 197 4.08 13.25 0.75
C TYR A 197 3.90 13.98 2.09
N LEU A 198 2.79 13.79 2.77
CA LEU A 198 2.55 14.34 4.11
C LEU A 198 3.42 13.66 5.17
N GLU A 199 3.51 12.31 5.12
CA GLU A 199 4.35 11.54 6.04
C GLU A 199 5.85 11.85 5.86
N ALA A 200 6.23 12.14 4.62
CA ALA A 200 7.60 12.56 4.29
C ALA A 200 7.93 13.99 4.73
N ASP A 201 6.95 14.73 5.22
CA ASP A 201 7.15 16.06 5.81
C ASP A 201 7.82 17.08 4.87
N GLY A 202 7.56 16.98 3.57
CA GLY A 202 8.21 17.80 2.55
C GLY A 202 9.69 17.44 2.32
N ASN A 203 10.17 16.34 2.91
CA ASN A 203 11.55 15.87 2.79
C ASN A 203 11.65 14.81 1.68
N VAL A 204 12.28 15.18 0.56
CA VAL A 204 12.47 14.28 -0.60
C VAL A 204 13.27 13.03 -0.25
N ALA A 205 14.28 13.13 0.62
CA ALA A 205 15.08 11.97 1.01
C ALA A 205 14.26 10.97 1.83
N GLN A 206 13.37 11.45 2.69
CA GLN A 206 12.43 10.60 3.42
C GLN A 206 11.41 9.95 2.47
N LEU A 207 10.90 10.68 1.50
CA LEU A 207 9.98 10.13 0.49
C LEU A 207 10.67 9.07 -0.38
N ALA A 208 11.93 9.29 -0.76
CA ALA A 208 12.75 8.30 -1.45
C ALA A 208 12.95 7.04 -0.59
N ALA A 209 13.29 7.20 0.69
CA ALA A 209 13.45 6.08 1.63
C ALA A 209 12.15 5.28 1.80
N LEU A 210 11.00 5.94 1.92
CA LEU A 210 9.68 5.29 1.96
C LEU A 210 9.36 4.50 0.69
N SER A 211 9.85 4.95 -0.47
CA SER A 211 9.68 4.23 -1.74
C SER A 211 10.59 3.00 -1.89
N GLY A 212 11.61 2.86 -1.01
CA GLY A 212 12.64 1.84 -1.12
C GLY A 212 13.67 2.10 -2.22
N MET A 213 13.69 3.32 -2.77
CA MET A 213 14.65 3.74 -3.81
C MET A 213 15.80 4.53 -3.22
N SER A 214 16.96 4.54 -3.90
CA SER A 214 17.99 5.53 -3.62
C SER A 214 17.48 6.95 -3.96
N TYR A 215 18.04 7.96 -3.33
CA TYR A 215 17.66 9.35 -3.57
C TYR A 215 17.72 9.74 -5.05
N ASP A 216 18.80 9.39 -5.72
CA ASP A 216 19.03 9.73 -7.14
C ASP A 216 18.04 8.97 -8.06
N ALA A 217 17.85 7.66 -7.83
CA ALA A 217 16.88 6.89 -8.59
C ALA A 217 15.44 7.38 -8.41
N PHE A 218 15.10 7.84 -7.21
CA PHE A 218 13.81 8.46 -6.92
C PHE A 218 13.63 9.78 -7.66
N GLN A 219 14.62 10.66 -7.62
CA GLN A 219 14.59 11.96 -8.31
C GLN A 219 14.46 11.77 -9.83
N ASP A 220 15.24 10.89 -10.43
CA ASP A 220 15.16 10.60 -11.86
C ASP A 220 13.79 10.04 -12.27
N LYS A 221 13.23 9.14 -11.46
CA LYS A 221 11.89 8.61 -11.70
C LYS A 221 10.82 9.69 -11.53
N PHE A 222 11.01 10.56 -10.54
CA PHE A 222 10.09 11.66 -10.26
C PHE A 222 10.02 12.65 -11.43
N VAL A 223 11.18 13.12 -11.91
CA VAL A 223 11.27 14.04 -13.05
C VAL A 223 10.69 13.41 -14.31
N ARG A 224 10.98 12.13 -14.59
CA ARG A 224 10.41 11.42 -15.74
C ARG A 224 8.88 11.29 -15.68
N HIS A 225 8.32 11.20 -14.47
CA HIS A 225 6.88 10.99 -14.28
C HIS A 225 6.09 12.29 -14.21
N TYR A 226 6.60 13.28 -13.47
CA TYR A 226 5.90 14.55 -13.19
C TYR A 226 6.40 15.74 -14.03
N GLY A 227 7.53 15.60 -14.73
CA GLY A 227 8.14 16.70 -15.48
C GLY A 227 8.76 17.83 -14.62
N THR A 228 8.77 17.65 -13.31
CA THR A 228 9.31 18.61 -12.32
C THR A 228 10.08 17.90 -11.21
N THR A 229 10.86 18.64 -10.43
CA THR A 229 11.58 18.03 -9.29
C THR A 229 10.63 17.67 -8.16
N ALA A 230 10.97 16.62 -7.42
CA ALA A 230 10.18 16.19 -6.25
C ALA A 230 10.01 17.34 -5.23
N LYS A 231 11.02 18.19 -5.06
CA LYS A 231 10.97 19.33 -4.15
C LYS A 231 9.96 20.37 -4.58
N GLN A 232 9.95 20.75 -5.86
CA GLN A 232 9.00 21.73 -6.40
C GLN A 232 7.57 21.22 -6.31
N TRP A 233 7.35 19.96 -6.66
CA TRP A 233 6.04 19.33 -6.57
C TRP A 233 5.52 19.25 -5.12
N LEU A 234 6.38 18.86 -4.16
CA LEU A 234 6.01 18.80 -2.74
C LEU A 234 5.63 20.19 -2.19
N ASP A 235 6.39 21.22 -2.56
CA ASP A 235 6.10 22.59 -2.13
C ASP A 235 4.76 23.08 -2.72
N GLU A 236 4.47 22.77 -3.99
CA GLU A 236 3.21 23.12 -4.65
C GLU A 236 2.02 22.39 -4.03
N ARG A 237 2.14 21.09 -3.85
CA ARG A 237 1.09 20.25 -3.27
C ARG A 237 0.74 20.66 -1.83
N MET A 238 1.74 21.02 -1.05
CA MET A 238 1.53 21.54 0.30
C MET A 238 0.80 22.89 0.28
N ARG A 239 1.12 23.77 -0.66
CA ARG A 239 0.39 25.05 -0.84
C ARG A 239 -1.08 24.83 -1.17
N GLU A 240 -1.38 23.98 -2.18
CA GLU A 240 -2.75 23.64 -2.57
C GLU A 240 -3.56 23.10 -1.40
N GLN A 241 -2.96 22.16 -0.64
CA GLN A 241 -3.63 21.59 0.51
C GLN A 241 -3.91 22.62 1.61
N LEU A 242 -2.95 23.50 1.91
CA LEU A 242 -3.13 24.55 2.89
C LEU A 242 -4.22 25.55 2.46
N LEU A 243 -4.29 25.90 1.17
CA LEU A 243 -5.36 26.76 0.64
C LEU A 243 -6.73 26.08 0.73
N THR A 244 -6.81 24.80 0.39
CA THR A 244 -8.05 24.02 0.49
C THR A 244 -8.55 23.95 1.95
N LEU A 245 -7.64 23.67 2.89
CA LEU A 245 -7.98 23.69 4.31
C LEU A 245 -8.39 25.09 4.79
N ALA A 246 -7.66 26.12 4.39
CA ALA A 246 -7.98 27.50 4.78
C ALA A 246 -9.34 27.99 4.25
N ALA A 247 -9.81 27.45 3.11
CA ALA A 247 -11.11 27.75 2.53
C ALA A 247 -12.28 26.97 3.19
N THR A 248 -11.97 25.98 4.03
CA THR A 248 -13.01 25.18 4.72
C THR A 248 -13.74 26.04 5.76
N PRO A 249 -15.08 26.05 5.77
CA PRO A 249 -15.86 26.83 6.74
C PRO A 249 -15.49 26.49 8.18
N HIS A 250 -15.39 27.52 9.03
CA HIS A 250 -15.07 27.39 10.46
C HIS A 250 -13.72 26.74 10.80
N MET A 251 -12.78 26.67 9.83
CA MET A 251 -11.43 26.17 10.06
C MET A 251 -10.67 27.05 11.05
N THR A 252 -9.99 26.41 12.00
CA THR A 252 -9.09 27.09 12.93
C THR A 252 -7.64 26.71 12.63
N PRO A 253 -6.64 27.55 13.02
CA PRO A 253 -5.23 27.21 12.84
C PRO A 253 -4.82 25.88 13.49
N GLN A 254 -5.41 25.55 14.63
CA GLN A 254 -5.16 24.28 15.34
C GLN A 254 -5.71 23.08 14.55
N GLN A 255 -6.94 23.18 14.04
CA GLN A 255 -7.54 22.14 13.18
C GLN A 255 -6.77 21.99 11.87
N MET A 256 -6.32 23.10 11.27
CA MET A 256 -5.51 23.09 10.07
C MET A 256 -4.18 22.40 10.29
N ALA A 257 -3.48 22.66 11.40
CA ALA A 257 -2.26 21.96 11.77
C ALA A 257 -2.49 20.47 12.00
N ALA A 258 -3.56 20.10 12.72
CA ALA A 258 -3.91 18.71 12.98
C ALA A 258 -4.25 17.93 11.70
N ALA A 259 -4.93 18.56 10.72
CA ALA A 259 -5.31 17.95 9.46
C ALA A 259 -4.10 17.52 8.60
N ILE A 260 -2.96 18.21 8.74
CA ILE A 260 -1.70 17.87 8.05
C ILE A 260 -0.67 17.20 8.96
N HIS A 261 -1.08 16.79 10.18
CA HIS A 261 -0.22 16.16 11.18
C HIS A 261 0.98 17.01 11.62
N TYR A 262 0.83 18.35 11.62
CA TYR A 262 1.88 19.29 12.02
C TYR A 262 1.58 19.98 13.35
N THR A 263 2.63 20.50 13.98
CA THR A 263 2.47 21.41 15.13
C THR A 263 2.03 22.80 14.66
N PRO A 264 1.32 23.59 15.48
CA PRO A 264 0.98 24.96 15.14
C PRO A 264 2.18 25.83 14.77
N GLN A 265 3.33 25.63 15.44
CA GLN A 265 4.57 26.35 15.13
C GLN A 265 5.09 26.02 13.72
N LYS A 266 5.02 24.75 13.32
CA LYS A 266 5.45 24.31 11.99
C LYS A 266 4.52 24.82 10.91
N LEU A 267 3.20 24.79 11.13
CA LEU A 267 2.22 25.40 10.24
C LEU A 267 2.49 26.90 10.06
N ASN A 268 2.77 27.62 11.15
CA ASN A 268 3.10 29.05 11.07
C ASN A 268 4.34 29.31 10.20
N LYS A 269 5.41 28.52 10.38
CA LYS A 269 6.62 28.61 9.54
C LYS A 269 6.32 28.38 8.06
N LEU A 270 5.44 27.43 7.71
CA LEU A 270 5.03 27.15 6.34
C LEU A 270 4.23 28.31 5.75
N CYS A 271 3.24 28.83 6.47
CA CYS A 271 2.44 29.97 6.01
C CYS A 271 3.32 31.22 5.82
N GLN A 272 4.26 31.49 6.73
CA GLN A 272 5.24 32.56 6.57
C GLN A 272 6.13 32.36 5.34
N ARG A 273 6.61 31.14 5.11
CA ARG A 273 7.46 30.80 3.96
C ARG A 273 6.73 30.96 2.63
N TYR A 274 5.46 30.56 2.55
CA TYR A 274 4.72 30.55 1.29
C TYR A 274 4.01 31.87 0.97
N TRP A 275 3.48 32.55 1.97
CA TRP A 275 2.65 33.76 1.77
C TRP A 275 3.06 34.95 2.62
N ASN A 276 4.05 34.81 3.49
CA ASN A 276 4.49 35.82 4.44
C ASN A 276 3.38 36.34 5.39
N ILE A 277 2.41 35.46 5.73
CA ILE A 277 1.30 35.75 6.64
C ILE A 277 1.11 34.58 7.61
N PRO A 278 0.52 34.82 8.82
CA PRO A 278 0.19 33.75 9.74
C PRO A 278 -1.03 32.92 9.29
N PRO A 279 -1.21 31.68 9.79
CA PRO A 279 -2.31 30.80 9.39
C PRO A 279 -3.70 31.41 9.56
N GLY A 280 -3.95 32.13 10.64
CA GLY A 280 -5.22 32.80 10.90
C GLY A 280 -5.58 33.86 9.85
N GLU A 281 -4.59 34.59 9.34
CA GLU A 281 -4.77 35.56 8.27
C GLU A 281 -5.02 34.87 6.93
N LEU A 282 -4.34 33.74 6.65
CA LEU A 282 -4.59 32.93 5.47
C LEU A 282 -6.06 32.44 5.45
N ILE A 283 -6.56 31.89 6.55
CA ILE A 283 -7.94 31.44 6.70
C ILE A 283 -8.90 32.60 6.45
N ARG A 284 -8.64 33.77 7.05
CA ARG A 284 -9.49 34.96 6.88
C ARG A 284 -9.58 35.41 5.42
N ARG A 285 -8.47 35.40 4.68
CA ARG A 285 -8.43 35.79 3.26
C ARG A 285 -9.14 34.78 2.37
N CYS A 286 -8.91 33.47 2.60
CA CYS A 286 -9.60 32.41 1.85
C CYS A 286 -11.13 32.43 2.11
N SER A 287 -11.57 32.72 3.34
CA SER A 287 -13.00 32.83 3.67
C SER A 287 -13.70 34.02 3.00
N LYS A 288 -12.95 35.05 2.59
CA LYS A 288 -13.47 36.24 1.90
C LYS A 288 -13.38 36.19 0.37
N SER A 289 -13.06 35.04 -0.22
CA SER A 289 -12.82 34.89 -1.68
C SER A 289 -11.75 35.83 -2.24
N GLU A 290 -10.80 36.28 -1.43
CA GLU A 290 -9.68 37.13 -1.90
C GLU A 290 -8.57 36.31 -2.60
N TYR A 291 -8.64 34.97 -2.56
CA TYR A 291 -7.79 34.08 -3.36
C TYR A 291 -8.66 33.32 -4.37
N PRO A 292 -8.31 33.32 -5.66
CA PRO A 292 -9.01 32.52 -6.64
C PRO A 292 -8.82 31.03 -6.27
N THR A 293 -9.93 30.33 -6.09
CA THR A 293 -9.96 28.87 -6.11
C THR A 293 -9.40 28.40 -7.46
N LEU A 294 -8.30 27.65 -7.43
CA LEU A 294 -7.71 26.99 -8.60
C LEU A 294 -8.66 25.92 -9.16
#